data_2039013d5ab42bf4b67c7063cec6048b
#
_entry.id   2039013d5ab42bf4b67c7063cec6048b
#
_cell.length_a   1.000
_cell.length_b   1.000
_cell.length_c   1.000
_cell.angle_alpha   90.00
_cell.angle_beta   90.00
_cell.angle_gamma   90.00
#
_symmetry.space_group_name_H-M   'P 1'
#
loop_
_entity.id
_entity.type
_entity.pdbx_description
1 polymer ?
#
loop_
_entity_poly.entity_id
_entity_poly.type
_entity_poly.pdbx_seq_one_letter_code
_entity_poly.pdbx_strand_id
1 'polypeptide(L)'
;MQYRLCVIHSFDPLGAKVGGLETFVRDMLGHLPDDFTFLMIGVDSTGKREPGRITRETFRGKSFDFLPVLHYSEDKAREAARSLKDSINFQFMQGLIRHLPTVRRALKQAPASVDLQRVEFAPLVKSLGVPFIQMLHGEGAPKLQMDSLLKSYRYVHNINEWLAVKACNKFMCVNPIITDRIRATYPTSAHKIETQSTWVDTARFKPTPFPGADRFKVAFAGRLDLFKVPSLMFRTMGRLRDKLAAEGCRAEFHYMGTSDPNRFPEFKDIADHAVLHGFKSAVGVAEVLANVHAGILTSEFEGMPFSVLESIGSGRPVCAIHLPQLASVIKDGVSGMLVPRSDDSGDMAERLSDAFAAVRKKMLTGEIAPAGVAREIGAFTPETQLAKVYENHRAVQRHRYGKTGASAA
;
A
#
# COMPACT_ATOMS: atom_id res chain seq x y z
N MET A 1 4.54 10.29 29.55
CA MET A 1 3.12 9.91 29.29
C MET A 1 3.14 8.74 28.32
N GLN A 2 2.49 7.64 28.67
CA GLN A 2 2.37 6.50 27.77
C GLN A 2 1.16 6.69 26.87
N TYR A 3 1.34 6.53 25.56
CA TYR A 3 0.30 6.66 24.56
C TYR A 3 -0.28 5.30 24.19
N ARG A 4 -1.52 5.26 23.69
CA ARG A 4 -2.12 4.04 23.18
C ARG A 4 -2.61 4.27 21.75
N LEU A 5 -2.08 3.51 20.81
CA LEU A 5 -2.51 3.48 19.42
C LEU A 5 -3.45 2.29 19.21
N CYS A 6 -4.64 2.56 18.73
CA CYS A 6 -5.61 1.53 18.37
C CYS A 6 -5.81 1.52 16.86
N VAL A 7 -5.66 0.38 16.21
CA VAL A 7 -5.95 0.21 14.78
C VAL A 7 -7.21 -0.62 14.61
N ILE A 8 -8.13 -0.16 13.76
CA ILE A 8 -9.34 -0.91 13.40
C ILE A 8 -9.27 -1.23 11.90
N HIS A 9 -9.04 -2.50 11.58
CA HIS A 9 -8.92 -2.93 10.19
C HIS A 9 -9.27 -4.42 10.02
N SER A 10 -9.92 -4.75 8.91
CA SER A 10 -10.48 -6.09 8.61
C SER A 10 -9.43 -7.09 8.15
N PHE A 11 -8.35 -7.29 8.92
CA PHE A 11 -7.33 -8.31 8.65
C PHE A 11 -6.71 -8.86 9.95
N ASP A 12 -6.01 -9.98 9.82
CA ASP A 12 -5.21 -10.58 10.90
C ASP A 12 -3.75 -10.09 10.76
N PRO A 13 -3.20 -9.34 11.74
CA PRO A 13 -1.82 -8.86 11.66
C PRO A 13 -0.78 -10.01 11.60
N LEU A 14 -1.13 -11.19 12.11
CA LEU A 14 -0.28 -12.39 12.11
C LEU A 14 -0.60 -13.37 10.97
N GLY A 15 -1.66 -13.12 10.19
CA GLY A 15 -2.05 -13.95 9.05
C GLY A 15 -1.19 -13.74 7.82
N ALA A 16 -1.34 -14.62 6.81
CA ALA A 16 -0.54 -14.60 5.58
C ALA A 16 -0.98 -13.54 4.57
N LYS A 17 -2.17 -12.92 4.73
CA LYS A 17 -2.66 -11.90 3.79
C LYS A 17 -1.67 -10.73 3.70
N VAL A 18 -1.22 -10.41 2.49
CA VAL A 18 -0.34 -9.29 2.18
C VAL A 18 -1.00 -8.38 1.14
N GLY A 19 -1.00 -7.09 1.44
CA GLY A 19 -1.45 -6.02 0.58
C GLY A 19 -0.87 -4.70 1.11
N GLY A 20 -1.01 -3.61 0.38
CA GLY A 20 -0.46 -2.32 0.80
C GLY A 20 -0.95 -1.85 2.17
N LEU A 21 -2.25 -2.00 2.45
CA LEU A 21 -2.84 -1.62 3.74
C LEU A 21 -2.34 -2.50 4.89
N GLU A 22 -2.29 -3.82 4.66
CA GLU A 22 -1.80 -4.78 5.63
C GLU A 22 -0.31 -4.54 5.95
N THR A 23 0.50 -4.23 4.93
CA THR A 23 1.92 -3.87 5.09
C THR A 23 2.06 -2.59 5.92
N PHE A 24 1.27 -1.56 5.61
CA PHE A 24 1.26 -0.29 6.35
C PHE A 24 1.04 -0.53 7.86
N VAL A 25 0.00 -1.28 8.24
CA VAL A 25 -0.31 -1.53 9.66
C VAL A 25 0.73 -2.44 10.32
N ARG A 26 1.25 -3.46 9.63
CA ARG A 26 2.32 -4.32 10.16
C ARG A 26 3.61 -3.57 10.41
N ASP A 27 3.96 -2.64 9.54
CA ASP A 27 5.16 -1.82 9.73
C ASP A 27 4.97 -0.82 10.87
N MET A 28 3.77 -0.21 11.02
CA MET A 28 3.45 0.56 12.22
C MET A 28 3.69 -0.29 13.48
N LEU A 29 3.17 -1.51 13.54
CA LEU A 29 3.37 -2.39 14.68
C LEU A 29 4.84 -2.78 14.89
N GLY A 30 5.55 -3.10 13.81
CA GLY A 30 6.97 -3.53 13.87
C GLY A 30 7.93 -2.42 14.30
N HIS A 31 7.59 -1.15 14.06
CA HIS A 31 8.37 0.03 14.44
C HIS A 31 7.73 0.82 15.61
N LEU A 32 6.91 0.15 16.42
CA LEU A 32 6.21 0.80 17.52
C LEU A 32 7.20 1.42 18.51
N PRO A 33 7.12 2.74 18.79
CA PRO A 33 7.95 3.40 19.78
C PRO A 33 7.65 2.89 21.21
N ASP A 34 8.65 2.95 22.10
CA ASP A 34 8.52 2.41 23.46
C ASP A 34 7.52 3.18 24.34
N ASP A 35 7.21 4.43 23.98
CA ASP A 35 6.19 5.25 24.64
C ASP A 35 4.75 4.94 24.14
N PHE A 36 4.59 3.94 23.26
CA PHE A 36 3.28 3.48 22.78
C PHE A 36 2.95 2.05 23.22
N THR A 37 1.70 1.82 23.56
CA THR A 37 1.06 0.51 23.53
C THR A 37 0.18 0.40 22.29
N PHE A 38 -0.03 -0.82 21.78
CA PHE A 38 -0.78 -1.05 20.56
C PHE A 38 -1.96 -2.00 20.82
N LEU A 39 -3.14 -1.61 20.32
CA LEU A 39 -4.33 -2.44 20.26
C LEU A 39 -4.75 -2.61 18.81
N MET A 40 -4.76 -3.85 18.31
CA MET A 40 -5.35 -4.20 17.04
C MET A 40 -6.76 -4.74 17.23
N ILE A 41 -7.75 -4.14 16.56
CA ILE A 41 -9.10 -4.72 16.43
C ILE A 41 -9.21 -5.22 14.98
N GLY A 42 -9.31 -6.53 14.83
CA GLY A 42 -9.18 -7.18 13.53
C GLY A 42 -10.01 -8.45 13.38
N VAL A 43 -9.59 -9.29 12.46
CA VAL A 43 -10.18 -10.62 12.23
C VAL A 43 -9.18 -11.70 12.64
N ASP A 44 -9.66 -12.85 13.11
CA ASP A 44 -8.84 -14.04 13.24
C ASP A 44 -8.91 -14.86 11.95
N SER A 45 -7.74 -15.07 11.31
CA SER A 45 -7.66 -15.85 10.08
C SER A 45 -7.41 -17.34 10.33
N THR A 46 -7.04 -17.72 11.53
CA THR A 46 -6.56 -19.06 11.88
C THR A 46 -7.60 -19.93 12.57
N GLY A 47 -8.66 -19.37 13.11
CA GLY A 47 -9.63 -20.06 13.96
C GLY A 47 -9.15 -20.36 15.38
N LYS A 48 -7.97 -19.85 15.76
CA LYS A 48 -7.35 -20.13 17.06
C LYS A 48 -7.73 -19.11 18.14
N ARG A 49 -8.32 -17.98 17.76
CA ARG A 49 -8.70 -16.90 18.66
C ARG A 49 -10.19 -16.70 18.68
N GLU A 50 -10.74 -16.62 19.89
CA GLU A 50 -12.18 -16.41 20.10
C GLU A 50 -12.57 -14.95 19.80
N PRO A 51 -13.50 -14.69 18.85
CA PRO A 51 -14.01 -13.36 18.61
C PRO A 51 -14.61 -12.71 19.85
N GLY A 52 -14.26 -11.46 20.10
CA GLY A 52 -14.67 -10.71 21.30
C GLY A 52 -13.77 -10.88 22.51
N ARG A 53 -12.71 -11.69 22.44
CA ARG A 53 -11.75 -11.89 23.53
C ARG A 53 -10.40 -11.28 23.16
N ILE A 54 -9.84 -10.45 24.05
CA ILE A 54 -8.51 -9.85 23.86
C ILE A 54 -7.44 -10.91 24.19
N THR A 55 -6.46 -11.04 23.29
CA THR A 55 -5.24 -11.84 23.49
C THR A 55 -4.01 -10.95 23.44
N ARG A 56 -2.93 -11.39 24.11
CA ARG A 56 -1.62 -10.74 24.01
C ARG A 56 -0.80 -11.47 22.96
N GLU A 57 -0.35 -10.74 21.96
CA GLU A 57 0.35 -11.28 20.82
C GLU A 57 1.72 -10.60 20.65
N THR A 58 2.56 -11.17 19.78
CA THR A 58 3.90 -10.61 19.46
C THR A 58 4.12 -10.59 17.95
N PHE A 59 4.64 -9.49 17.44
CA PHE A 59 5.03 -9.34 16.04
C PHE A 59 6.36 -8.60 15.96
N ARG A 60 7.37 -9.17 15.29
CA ARG A 60 8.74 -8.61 15.16
C ARG A 60 9.32 -8.11 16.50
N GLY A 61 9.14 -8.87 17.58
CA GLY A 61 9.62 -8.51 18.91
C GLY A 61 8.79 -7.47 19.66
N LYS A 62 7.76 -6.88 19.05
CA LYS A 62 6.84 -5.94 19.72
C LYS A 62 5.59 -6.67 20.18
N SER A 63 5.24 -6.51 21.46
CA SER A 63 4.02 -7.07 22.05
C SER A 63 2.83 -6.13 21.87
N PHE A 64 1.65 -6.68 21.56
CA PHE A 64 0.43 -5.90 21.35
C PHE A 64 -0.82 -6.66 21.82
N ASP A 65 -1.89 -5.91 22.10
CA ASP A 65 -3.20 -6.48 22.39
C ASP A 65 -3.95 -6.70 21.07
N PHE A 66 -4.54 -7.88 20.90
CA PHE A 66 -5.34 -8.22 19.75
C PHE A 66 -6.77 -8.58 20.14
N LEU A 67 -7.75 -7.90 19.55
CA LEU A 67 -9.17 -8.16 19.70
C LEU A 67 -9.74 -8.58 18.34
N PRO A 68 -9.84 -9.87 18.04
CA PRO A 68 -10.59 -10.33 16.87
C PRO A 68 -12.09 -10.14 17.13
N VAL A 69 -12.82 -9.63 16.14
CA VAL A 69 -14.28 -9.47 16.19
C VAL A 69 -15.02 -10.39 15.21
N LEU A 70 -14.26 -11.12 14.41
CA LEU A 70 -14.74 -12.03 13.39
C LEU A 70 -13.70 -13.12 13.16
N HIS A 71 -14.14 -14.34 12.92
CA HIS A 71 -13.30 -15.36 12.27
C HIS A 71 -13.52 -15.29 10.75
N TYR A 72 -12.43 -15.15 10.00
CA TYR A 72 -12.46 -15.07 8.53
C TYR A 72 -11.23 -15.77 7.96
N SER A 73 -11.39 -17.00 7.47
CA SER A 73 -10.28 -17.84 7.00
C SER A 73 -9.51 -17.20 5.84
N GLU A 74 -8.24 -17.56 5.70
CA GLU A 74 -7.38 -17.07 4.62
C GLU A 74 -7.88 -17.47 3.25
N ASP A 75 -8.48 -18.67 3.11
CA ASP A 75 -9.05 -19.13 1.85
C ASP A 75 -10.21 -18.23 1.40
N LYS A 76 -11.13 -17.91 2.31
CA LYS A 76 -12.19 -16.93 2.05
C LYS A 76 -11.63 -15.55 1.68
N ALA A 77 -10.53 -15.13 2.30
CA ALA A 77 -9.92 -13.84 2.03
C ALA A 77 -9.29 -13.72 0.63
N ARG A 78 -9.03 -14.86 -0.02
CA ARG A 78 -8.51 -14.94 -1.40
C ARG A 78 -9.61 -14.90 -2.46
N GLU A 79 -10.83 -15.24 -2.09
CA GLU A 79 -11.98 -15.21 -3.00
C GLU A 79 -12.46 -13.76 -3.21
N ALA A 80 -12.82 -13.43 -4.45
CA ALA A 80 -13.46 -12.15 -4.74
C ALA A 80 -14.89 -12.13 -4.18
N ALA A 81 -15.24 -11.12 -3.39
CA ALA A 81 -16.59 -10.97 -2.88
C ALA A 81 -17.60 -10.78 -4.02
N ARG A 82 -18.62 -11.65 -4.09
CA ARG A 82 -19.68 -11.61 -5.12
C ARG A 82 -20.80 -10.63 -4.78
N SER A 83 -20.95 -10.30 -3.51
CA SER A 83 -21.96 -9.37 -3.02
C SER A 83 -21.40 -8.53 -1.87
N LEU A 84 -22.13 -7.45 -1.49
CA LEU A 84 -21.76 -6.63 -0.34
C LEU A 84 -21.72 -7.47 0.95
N LYS A 85 -22.65 -8.43 1.11
CA LYS A 85 -22.71 -9.30 2.30
C LYS A 85 -21.52 -10.26 2.42
N ASP A 86 -20.90 -10.63 1.29
CA ASP A 86 -19.72 -11.50 1.24
C ASP A 86 -18.43 -10.70 1.49
N SER A 87 -18.50 -9.36 1.43
CA SER A 87 -17.36 -8.50 1.67
C SER A 87 -16.86 -8.64 3.11
N ILE A 88 -15.55 -8.88 3.27
CA ILE A 88 -14.90 -8.93 4.58
C ILE A 88 -15.17 -7.66 5.40
N ASN A 89 -15.23 -6.48 4.77
CA ASN A 89 -15.48 -5.22 5.46
C ASN A 89 -16.89 -5.15 6.03
N PHE A 90 -17.88 -5.65 5.30
CA PHE A 90 -19.26 -5.71 5.78
C PHE A 90 -19.40 -6.68 6.96
N GLN A 91 -18.85 -7.90 6.83
CA GLN A 91 -18.87 -8.89 7.90
C GLN A 91 -18.08 -8.42 9.13
N PHE A 92 -16.96 -7.72 8.92
CA PHE A 92 -16.17 -7.11 9.98
C PHE A 92 -16.96 -6.01 10.71
N MET A 93 -17.71 -5.17 9.98
CA MET A 93 -18.60 -4.18 10.59
C MET A 93 -19.68 -4.86 11.45
N GLN A 94 -20.28 -5.96 10.99
CA GLN A 94 -21.20 -6.74 11.79
C GLN A 94 -20.54 -7.32 13.05
N GLY A 95 -19.29 -7.78 12.93
CA GLY A 95 -18.48 -8.25 14.06
C GLY A 95 -18.23 -7.13 15.08
N LEU A 96 -17.85 -5.92 14.63
CA LEU A 96 -17.68 -4.75 15.49
C LEU A 96 -18.96 -4.41 16.25
N ILE A 97 -20.12 -4.44 15.58
CA ILE A 97 -21.42 -4.17 16.20
C ILE A 97 -21.78 -5.27 17.21
N ARG A 98 -21.59 -6.55 16.86
CA ARG A 98 -21.86 -7.70 17.74
C ARG A 98 -21.05 -7.64 19.02
N HIS A 99 -19.77 -7.25 18.93
CA HIS A 99 -18.85 -7.16 20.06
C HIS A 99 -18.68 -5.71 20.59
N LEU A 100 -19.63 -4.81 20.28
CA LEU A 100 -19.55 -3.38 20.60
C LEU A 100 -19.22 -3.08 22.07
N PRO A 101 -19.81 -3.76 23.07
CA PRO A 101 -19.45 -3.53 24.49
C PRO A 101 -17.98 -3.80 24.77
N THR A 102 -17.42 -4.89 24.21
CA THR A 102 -15.99 -5.24 24.35
C THR A 102 -15.09 -4.25 23.63
N VAL A 103 -15.43 -3.89 22.39
CA VAL A 103 -14.73 -2.86 21.59
C VAL A 103 -14.69 -1.54 22.36
N ARG A 104 -15.84 -1.08 22.88
CA ARG A 104 -15.92 0.15 23.66
C ARG A 104 -15.08 0.10 24.94
N ARG A 105 -15.10 -1.02 25.66
CA ARG A 105 -14.28 -1.23 26.87
C ARG A 105 -12.80 -1.19 26.50
N ALA A 106 -12.39 -1.92 25.47
CA ALA A 106 -11.00 -1.98 25.02
C ALA A 106 -10.46 -0.60 24.61
N LEU A 107 -11.25 0.18 23.88
CA LEU A 107 -10.86 1.54 23.43
C LEU A 107 -10.82 2.56 24.57
N LYS A 108 -11.60 2.36 25.65
CA LYS A 108 -11.71 3.29 26.78
C LYS A 108 -10.91 2.85 28.01
N GLN A 109 -10.21 1.72 27.96
CA GLN A 109 -9.42 1.21 29.08
C GLN A 109 -8.28 2.16 29.49
N ALA A 110 -7.72 2.90 28.52
CA ALA A 110 -6.73 3.95 28.72
C ALA A 110 -6.93 5.07 27.68
N PRO A 111 -6.38 6.28 27.90
CA PRO A 111 -6.33 7.32 26.86
C PRO A 111 -5.75 6.77 25.58
N ALA A 112 -6.49 6.88 24.48
CA ALA A 112 -6.13 6.26 23.22
C ALA A 112 -6.53 7.14 22.02
N SER A 113 -5.91 6.93 20.88
CA SER A 113 -6.39 7.40 19.58
C SER A 113 -6.49 6.23 18.61
N VAL A 114 -7.47 6.31 17.72
CA VAL A 114 -7.71 5.27 16.71
C VAL A 114 -7.09 5.70 15.39
N ASP A 115 -6.35 4.80 14.74
CA ASP A 115 -5.93 4.90 13.35
C ASP A 115 -6.90 4.13 12.47
N LEU A 116 -7.53 4.81 11.52
CA LEU A 116 -8.48 4.23 10.58
C LEU A 116 -7.93 4.26 9.17
N GLN A 117 -7.85 3.07 8.58
CA GLN A 117 -7.38 2.88 7.21
C GLN A 117 -8.54 2.86 6.18
N ARG A 118 -9.80 2.88 6.67
CA ARG A 118 -11.01 2.82 5.85
C ARG A 118 -12.08 3.77 6.37
N VAL A 119 -12.63 4.57 5.47
CA VAL A 119 -13.65 5.59 5.79
C VAL A 119 -14.97 4.99 6.28
N GLU A 120 -15.26 3.74 5.91
CA GLU A 120 -16.50 3.04 6.25
C GLU A 120 -16.66 2.81 7.76
N PHE A 121 -15.54 2.78 8.51
CA PHE A 121 -15.57 2.57 9.96
C PHE A 121 -15.66 3.88 10.76
N ALA A 122 -15.47 5.03 10.12
CA ALA A 122 -15.45 6.34 10.79
C ALA A 122 -16.76 6.68 11.56
N PRO A 123 -17.97 6.41 11.02
CA PRO A 123 -19.20 6.65 11.77
C PRO A 123 -19.28 5.89 13.08
N LEU A 124 -18.87 4.62 13.08
CA LEU A 124 -18.86 3.79 14.29
C LEU A 124 -17.85 4.33 15.31
N VAL A 125 -16.62 4.61 14.91
CA VAL A 125 -15.58 5.11 15.82
C VAL A 125 -15.97 6.48 16.38
N LYS A 126 -16.59 7.33 15.58
CA LYS A 126 -17.16 8.61 16.06
C LYS A 126 -18.19 8.39 17.18
N SER A 127 -19.08 7.41 17.02
CA SER A 127 -20.11 7.10 18.04
C SER A 127 -19.53 6.60 19.37
N LEU A 128 -18.32 6.02 19.33
CA LEU A 128 -17.61 5.55 20.53
C LEU A 128 -16.95 6.71 21.32
N GLY A 129 -16.84 7.90 20.73
CA GLY A 129 -16.30 9.10 21.38
C GLY A 129 -14.79 9.08 21.60
N VAL A 130 -14.05 8.22 20.87
CA VAL A 130 -12.58 8.14 20.90
C VAL A 130 -12.02 9.00 19.76
N PRO A 131 -10.98 9.81 19.99
CA PRO A 131 -10.35 10.57 18.92
C PRO A 131 -9.72 9.65 17.88
N PHE A 132 -9.78 10.03 16.61
CA PHE A 132 -9.22 9.21 15.55
C PHE A 132 -8.58 10.02 14.42
N ILE A 133 -7.60 9.39 13.78
CA ILE A 133 -6.96 9.82 12.55
C ILE A 133 -7.47 8.93 11.43
N GLN A 134 -7.92 9.54 10.33
CA GLN A 134 -8.35 8.83 9.13
C GLN A 134 -7.25 8.88 8.08
N MET A 135 -6.82 7.73 7.59
CA MET A 135 -5.93 7.61 6.43
C MET A 135 -6.72 7.28 5.17
N LEU A 136 -6.38 7.93 4.05
CA LEU A 136 -6.92 7.66 2.73
C LEU A 136 -5.78 7.23 1.80
N HIS A 137 -5.77 5.95 1.43
CA HIS A 137 -4.69 5.32 0.66
C HIS A 137 -4.81 5.44 -0.86
N GLY A 138 -5.96 5.82 -1.37
CA GLY A 138 -6.20 5.97 -2.79
C GLY A 138 -7.53 6.65 -3.05
N GLU A 139 -7.69 7.18 -4.24
CA GLU A 139 -9.00 7.57 -4.72
C GLU A 139 -9.75 6.33 -5.14
N GLY A 140 -11.04 6.26 -4.82
CA GLY A 140 -11.92 5.34 -5.50
C GLY A 140 -11.74 5.59 -7.00
N ALA A 141 -11.44 4.56 -7.78
CA ALA A 141 -11.15 4.70 -9.21
C ALA A 141 -12.20 5.52 -9.93
N PRO A 142 -11.82 6.32 -10.92
CA PRO A 142 -12.76 6.92 -11.87
C PRO A 142 -13.66 5.83 -12.44
N LYS A 143 -14.85 6.22 -12.88
CA LYS A 143 -16.04 5.44 -13.23
C LYS A 143 -15.85 4.12 -14.00
N LEU A 144 -14.66 3.80 -14.51
CA LEU A 144 -14.48 2.77 -15.55
C LEU A 144 -13.66 1.54 -15.14
N GLN A 145 -12.95 1.52 -13.98
CA GLN A 145 -11.85 0.56 -13.83
C GLN A 145 -11.78 -0.23 -12.53
N MET A 146 -12.77 -0.13 -11.66
CA MET A 146 -12.80 -0.98 -10.49
C MET A 146 -13.69 -2.20 -10.72
N ASP A 147 -13.10 -3.38 -10.76
CA ASP A 147 -13.79 -4.66 -10.56
C ASP A 147 -14.24 -4.83 -9.10
N SER A 148 -14.54 -3.74 -8.41
CA SER A 148 -14.95 -3.79 -7.02
C SER A 148 -16.41 -3.37 -6.86
N LEU A 149 -17.04 -3.92 -5.83
CA LEU A 149 -18.40 -3.55 -5.40
C LEU A 149 -18.54 -2.03 -5.13
N LEU A 150 -17.45 -1.30 -4.89
CA LEU A 150 -17.43 0.15 -4.73
C LEU A 150 -17.98 0.92 -5.95
N LYS A 151 -17.90 0.35 -7.16
CA LYS A 151 -18.49 0.96 -8.36
C LYS A 151 -20.00 1.13 -8.19
N SER A 152 -20.66 0.11 -7.67
CA SER A 152 -22.12 0.10 -7.42
C SER A 152 -22.52 0.91 -6.19
N TYR A 153 -21.60 1.11 -5.24
CA TYR A 153 -21.85 1.77 -3.95
C TYR A 153 -21.09 3.08 -3.75
N ARG A 154 -20.71 3.75 -4.85
CA ARG A 154 -19.95 5.01 -4.82
C ARG A 154 -20.62 6.09 -3.95
N TYR A 155 -21.94 6.16 -3.99
CA TYR A 155 -22.69 7.12 -3.17
C TYR A 155 -22.47 6.88 -1.67
N VAL A 156 -22.49 5.61 -1.25
CA VAL A 156 -22.21 5.22 0.14
C VAL A 156 -20.77 5.57 0.53
N HIS A 157 -19.81 5.35 -0.39
CA HIS A 157 -18.42 5.75 -0.15
C HIS A 157 -18.27 7.25 0.05
N ASN A 158 -18.89 8.08 -0.79
CA ASN A 158 -18.82 9.53 -0.68
C ASN A 158 -19.43 10.05 0.63
N ILE A 159 -20.55 9.46 1.10
CA ILE A 159 -21.12 9.78 2.41
C ILE A 159 -20.15 9.43 3.53
N ASN A 160 -19.54 8.25 3.48
CA ASN A 160 -18.57 7.83 4.49
C ASN A 160 -17.31 8.69 4.48
N GLU A 161 -16.81 9.12 3.30
CA GLU A 161 -15.70 10.06 3.17
C GLU A 161 -16.06 11.40 3.82
N TRP A 162 -17.24 11.95 3.51
CA TRP A 162 -17.72 13.19 4.12
C TRP A 162 -17.82 13.08 5.64
N LEU A 163 -18.42 12.00 6.15
CA LEU A 163 -18.53 11.74 7.60
C LEU A 163 -17.15 11.62 8.24
N ALA A 164 -16.23 10.88 7.61
CA ALA A 164 -14.87 10.71 8.10
C ALA A 164 -14.13 12.05 8.16
N VAL A 165 -14.17 12.85 7.08
CA VAL A 165 -13.56 14.17 7.04
C VAL A 165 -14.15 15.09 8.12
N LYS A 166 -15.45 15.09 8.34
CA LYS A 166 -16.06 15.94 9.37
C LYS A 166 -15.72 15.48 10.80
N ALA A 167 -15.65 14.19 11.04
CA ALA A 167 -15.59 13.59 12.36
C ALA A 167 -14.17 13.36 12.90
N CYS A 168 -13.17 13.12 12.03
CA CYS A 168 -11.79 12.83 12.45
C CYS A 168 -11.08 14.04 13.07
N ASN A 169 -10.05 13.78 13.86
CA ASN A 169 -9.16 14.81 14.41
C ASN A 169 -8.10 15.25 13.37
N LYS A 170 -7.60 14.30 12.57
CA LYS A 170 -6.75 14.54 11.40
C LYS A 170 -7.18 13.63 10.26
N PHE A 171 -7.05 14.12 9.03
CA PHE A 171 -7.32 13.37 7.80
C PHE A 171 -6.05 13.35 6.98
N MET A 172 -5.50 12.17 6.79
CA MET A 172 -4.22 11.95 6.13
C MET A 172 -4.45 11.36 4.75
N CYS A 173 -3.85 11.95 3.72
CA CYS A 173 -3.92 11.45 2.34
C CYS A 173 -2.55 10.95 1.91
N VAL A 174 -2.51 9.83 1.18
CA VAL A 174 -1.27 9.13 0.82
C VAL A 174 -0.35 9.93 -0.11
N ASN A 175 -0.88 10.92 -0.82
CA ASN A 175 -0.09 11.79 -1.72
C ASN A 175 -0.68 13.20 -1.79
N PRO A 176 0.10 14.19 -2.29
CA PRO A 176 -0.34 15.59 -2.40
C PRO A 176 -1.58 15.78 -3.26
N ILE A 177 -1.72 15.02 -4.36
CA ILE A 177 -2.83 15.16 -5.32
C ILE A 177 -4.16 14.87 -4.63
N ILE A 178 -4.22 13.75 -3.88
CA ILE A 178 -5.38 13.39 -3.08
C ILE A 178 -5.61 14.44 -1.98
N THR A 179 -4.54 14.92 -1.35
CA THR A 179 -4.62 15.97 -0.32
C THR A 179 -5.30 17.22 -0.86
N ASP A 180 -4.86 17.71 -2.02
CA ASP A 180 -5.38 18.93 -2.64
C ASP A 180 -6.83 18.73 -3.10
N ARG A 181 -7.18 17.58 -3.66
CA ARG A 181 -8.56 17.23 -4.01
C ARG A 181 -9.47 17.25 -2.77
N ILE A 182 -9.06 16.60 -1.69
CA ILE A 182 -9.87 16.53 -0.45
C ILE A 182 -9.99 17.92 0.18
N ARG A 183 -8.93 18.73 0.19
CA ARG A 183 -8.99 20.13 0.68
C ARG A 183 -9.96 20.98 -0.15
N ALA A 184 -9.90 20.85 -1.48
CA ALA A 184 -10.82 21.55 -2.37
C ALA A 184 -12.28 21.10 -2.18
N THR A 185 -12.51 19.81 -1.95
CA THR A 185 -13.86 19.25 -1.72
C THR A 185 -14.41 19.65 -0.35
N TYR A 186 -13.54 19.78 0.67
CA TYR A 186 -13.95 20.07 2.06
C TYR A 186 -13.18 21.27 2.65
N PRO A 187 -13.37 22.50 2.12
CA PRO A 187 -12.57 23.67 2.48
C PRO A 187 -12.67 24.04 3.96
N THR A 188 -13.81 23.83 4.61
CA THR A 188 -13.99 24.08 6.05
C THR A 188 -13.19 23.12 6.95
N SER A 189 -12.70 22.00 6.39
CA SER A 189 -11.89 21.00 7.08
C SER A 189 -10.42 20.98 6.61
N ALA A 190 -10.03 21.88 5.70
CA ALA A 190 -8.70 21.89 5.07
C ALA A 190 -7.55 21.95 6.08
N HIS A 191 -7.75 22.63 7.23
CA HIS A 191 -6.79 22.80 8.32
C HIS A 191 -6.30 21.49 8.96
N LYS A 192 -7.07 20.40 8.85
CA LYS A 192 -6.74 19.09 9.42
C LYS A 192 -6.42 18.02 8.38
N ILE A 193 -6.39 18.39 7.09
CA ILE A 193 -6.09 17.50 5.97
C ILE A 193 -4.62 17.66 5.59
N GLU A 194 -3.85 16.59 5.70
CA GLU A 194 -2.40 16.58 5.47
C GLU A 194 -1.98 15.41 4.59
N THR A 195 -0.80 15.54 3.97
CA THR A 195 -0.19 14.42 3.25
C THR A 195 0.62 13.55 4.20
N GLN A 196 0.36 12.24 4.16
CA GLN A 196 1.11 11.20 4.84
C GLN A 196 1.40 10.08 3.85
N SER A 197 2.61 10.03 3.30
CA SER A 197 2.96 9.01 2.33
C SER A 197 3.18 7.63 2.98
N THR A 198 3.26 6.61 2.15
CA THR A 198 3.72 5.28 2.54
C THR A 198 5.26 5.28 2.63
N TRP A 199 5.84 4.18 3.06
CA TRP A 199 7.27 3.99 3.22
C TRP A 199 7.67 2.59 2.76
N VAL A 200 8.98 2.36 2.65
CA VAL A 200 9.56 1.07 2.38
C VAL A 200 10.60 0.73 3.45
N ASP A 201 10.62 -0.52 3.90
CA ASP A 201 11.61 -1.03 4.87
C ASP A 201 12.99 -1.14 4.20
N THR A 202 13.82 -0.11 4.39
CA THR A 202 15.16 0.01 3.79
C THR A 202 16.18 -0.99 4.34
N ALA A 203 15.91 -1.61 5.48
CA ALA A 203 16.73 -2.71 5.99
C ALA A 203 16.53 -3.99 5.16
N ARG A 204 15.34 -4.16 4.60
CA ARG A 204 14.97 -5.30 3.76
C ARG A 204 15.20 -5.01 2.27
N PHE A 205 14.67 -3.89 1.77
CA PHE A 205 14.81 -3.45 0.38
C PHE A 205 16.03 -2.54 0.25
N LYS A 206 17.20 -3.16 0.19
CA LYS A 206 18.49 -2.46 0.10
C LYS A 206 19.15 -2.68 -1.26
N PRO A 207 19.90 -1.69 -1.76
CA PRO A 207 20.53 -1.80 -3.06
C PRO A 207 21.53 -2.96 -3.10
N THR A 208 21.47 -3.74 -4.18
CA THR A 208 22.40 -4.81 -4.51
C THR A 208 22.94 -4.59 -5.93
N PRO A 209 24.12 -5.12 -6.30
CA PRO A 209 24.62 -5.02 -7.67
C PRO A 209 23.60 -5.50 -8.70
N PHE A 210 23.65 -4.97 -9.91
CA PHE A 210 22.84 -5.49 -11.01
C PHE A 210 23.30 -6.90 -11.38
N PRO A 211 22.37 -7.79 -11.80
CA PRO A 211 22.74 -9.09 -12.37
C PRO A 211 23.59 -8.97 -13.64
N GLY A 212 24.08 -10.09 -14.17
CA GLY A 212 24.83 -10.12 -15.42
C GLY A 212 24.06 -9.55 -16.62
N ALA A 213 24.79 -8.96 -17.57
CA ALA A 213 24.23 -8.16 -18.67
C ALA A 213 23.71 -9.01 -19.87
N ASP A 214 23.89 -10.33 -19.84
CA ASP A 214 23.41 -11.28 -20.87
C ASP A 214 21.87 -11.35 -20.95
N ARG A 215 21.20 -10.97 -19.87
CA ARG A 215 19.76 -10.90 -19.75
C ARG A 215 19.35 -9.55 -19.15
N PHE A 216 18.19 -9.05 -19.58
CA PHE A 216 17.58 -7.88 -18.97
C PHE A 216 16.25 -8.28 -18.33
N LYS A 217 16.22 -8.33 -17.02
CA LYS A 217 15.11 -8.84 -16.22
C LYS A 217 14.29 -7.68 -15.66
N VAL A 218 13.00 -7.67 -15.98
CA VAL A 218 12.04 -6.65 -15.51
C VAL A 218 11.02 -7.31 -14.58
N ALA A 219 10.76 -6.72 -13.42
CA ALA A 219 9.87 -7.29 -12.42
C ALA A 219 8.60 -6.48 -12.20
N PHE A 220 7.51 -7.19 -11.89
CA PHE A 220 6.29 -6.62 -11.35
C PHE A 220 5.81 -7.41 -10.14
N ALA A 221 5.54 -6.70 -9.03
CA ALA A 221 4.99 -7.27 -7.81
C ALA A 221 3.57 -6.72 -7.56
N GLY A 222 2.57 -7.60 -7.54
CA GLY A 222 1.19 -7.20 -7.27
C GLY A 222 0.14 -8.03 -8.01
N ARG A 223 -1.13 -7.67 -7.79
CA ARG A 223 -2.23 -8.27 -8.53
C ARG A 223 -2.32 -7.69 -9.93
N LEU A 224 -2.80 -8.47 -10.89
CA LEU A 224 -3.08 -8.01 -12.25
C LEU A 224 -4.52 -7.45 -12.34
N ASP A 225 -4.82 -6.43 -11.53
CA ASP A 225 -6.11 -5.71 -11.58
C ASP A 225 -6.19 -4.88 -12.87
N LEU A 226 -7.39 -4.67 -13.42
CA LEU A 226 -7.57 -3.99 -14.71
C LEU A 226 -6.99 -2.57 -14.73
N PHE A 227 -7.10 -1.83 -13.63
CA PHE A 227 -6.53 -0.49 -13.52
C PHE A 227 -4.98 -0.43 -13.59
N LYS A 228 -4.33 -1.59 -13.42
CA LYS A 228 -2.87 -1.75 -13.60
C LYS A 228 -2.49 -2.02 -15.06
N VAL A 229 -3.49 -2.11 -15.92
CA VAL A 229 -3.38 -2.32 -17.37
C VAL A 229 -2.38 -3.43 -17.72
N PRO A 230 -2.61 -4.69 -17.27
CA PRO A 230 -1.67 -5.79 -17.53
C PRO A 230 -1.40 -6.04 -19.01
N SER A 231 -2.39 -5.86 -19.87
CA SER A 231 -2.22 -5.97 -21.33
C SER A 231 -1.14 -5.03 -21.88
N LEU A 232 -1.07 -3.80 -21.38
CA LEU A 232 -0.01 -2.86 -21.74
C LEU A 232 1.36 -3.34 -21.23
N MET A 233 1.40 -3.84 -19.98
CA MET A 233 2.63 -4.40 -19.40
C MET A 233 3.20 -5.52 -20.28
N PHE A 234 2.37 -6.46 -20.70
CA PHE A 234 2.79 -7.59 -21.52
C PHE A 234 3.19 -7.17 -22.92
N ARG A 235 2.45 -6.25 -23.56
CA ARG A 235 2.84 -5.65 -24.85
C ARG A 235 4.19 -4.93 -24.76
N THR A 236 4.42 -4.18 -23.69
CA THR A 236 5.70 -3.51 -23.42
C THR A 236 6.84 -4.52 -23.37
N MET A 237 6.63 -5.64 -22.66
CA MET A 237 7.63 -6.69 -22.55
C MET A 237 7.90 -7.40 -23.90
N GLY A 238 6.87 -7.60 -24.71
CA GLY A 238 7.01 -8.13 -26.08
C GLY A 238 7.86 -7.21 -26.96
N ARG A 239 7.57 -5.89 -26.96
CA ARG A 239 8.38 -4.89 -27.70
C ARG A 239 9.82 -4.84 -27.19
N LEU A 240 10.00 -4.86 -25.87
CA LEU A 240 11.34 -4.86 -25.29
C LEU A 240 12.14 -6.13 -25.64
N ARG A 241 11.50 -7.29 -25.64
CA ARG A 241 12.11 -8.56 -26.10
C ARG A 241 12.67 -8.42 -27.51
N ASP A 242 11.84 -7.92 -28.43
CA ASP A 242 12.20 -7.80 -29.85
C ASP A 242 13.35 -6.80 -30.05
N LYS A 243 13.34 -5.67 -29.34
CA LYS A 243 14.43 -4.69 -29.36
C LYS A 243 15.74 -5.26 -28.84
N LEU A 244 15.72 -5.92 -27.69
CA LEU A 244 16.94 -6.43 -27.06
C LEU A 244 17.49 -7.69 -27.76
N ALA A 245 16.65 -8.48 -28.41
CA ALA A 245 17.08 -9.60 -29.24
C ALA A 245 18.00 -9.14 -30.38
N ALA A 246 17.73 -7.99 -30.99
CA ALA A 246 18.59 -7.38 -32.01
C ALA A 246 19.98 -6.98 -31.45
N GLU A 247 20.11 -6.78 -30.13
CA GLU A 247 21.36 -6.49 -29.42
C GLU A 247 22.01 -7.75 -28.80
N GLY A 248 21.47 -8.95 -29.08
CA GLY A 248 21.95 -10.20 -28.50
C GLY A 248 21.63 -10.37 -26.99
N CYS A 249 20.70 -9.59 -26.47
CA CYS A 249 20.28 -9.64 -25.05
C CYS A 249 18.89 -10.25 -24.92
N ARG A 250 18.70 -11.17 -23.98
CA ARG A 250 17.39 -11.77 -23.68
C ARG A 250 16.64 -10.92 -22.66
N ALA A 251 15.43 -10.42 -23.00
CA ALA A 251 14.52 -9.82 -22.03
C ALA A 251 13.74 -10.90 -21.29
N GLU A 252 13.56 -10.76 -19.96
CA GLU A 252 12.76 -11.65 -19.12
C GLU A 252 11.80 -10.84 -18.25
N PHE A 253 10.57 -11.34 -18.10
CA PHE A 253 9.55 -10.77 -17.21
C PHE A 253 9.40 -11.61 -15.95
N HIS A 254 9.59 -11.02 -14.78
CA HIS A 254 9.46 -11.67 -13.48
C HIS A 254 8.20 -11.19 -12.77
N TYR A 255 7.21 -12.06 -12.66
CA TYR A 255 5.93 -11.75 -12.03
C TYR A 255 5.81 -12.35 -10.63
N MET A 256 5.54 -11.49 -9.63
CA MET A 256 5.27 -11.87 -8.25
C MET A 256 3.82 -11.51 -7.92
N GLY A 257 2.94 -12.49 -7.90
CA GLY A 257 1.52 -12.29 -7.61
C GLY A 257 0.72 -13.57 -7.75
N THR A 258 -0.55 -13.52 -7.34
CA THR A 258 -1.48 -14.66 -7.37
C THR A 258 -2.44 -14.64 -8.54
N SER A 259 -2.49 -13.54 -9.30
CA SER A 259 -3.38 -13.46 -10.46
C SER A 259 -2.85 -14.33 -11.60
N ASP A 260 -3.73 -15.04 -12.30
CA ASP A 260 -3.36 -15.80 -13.49
C ASP A 260 -3.11 -14.83 -14.67
N PRO A 261 -1.89 -14.74 -15.21
CA PRO A 261 -1.59 -13.88 -16.34
C PRO A 261 -2.19 -14.39 -17.65
N ASN A 262 -2.52 -15.70 -17.76
CA ASN A 262 -3.09 -16.30 -18.97
C ASN A 262 -4.49 -15.76 -19.31
N ARG A 263 -5.16 -15.10 -18.37
CA ARG A 263 -6.43 -14.42 -18.64
C ARG A 263 -6.29 -13.20 -19.58
N PHE A 264 -5.07 -12.76 -19.84
CA PHE A 264 -4.74 -11.66 -20.77
C PHE A 264 -4.10 -12.24 -22.04
N PRO A 265 -4.73 -12.07 -23.22
CA PRO A 265 -4.21 -12.63 -24.48
C PRO A 265 -2.76 -12.27 -24.78
N GLU A 266 -2.35 -11.04 -24.45
CA GLU A 266 -1.01 -10.51 -24.70
C GLU A 266 0.08 -11.23 -23.91
N PHE A 267 -0.27 -11.95 -22.85
CA PHE A 267 0.70 -12.72 -22.08
C PHE A 267 1.28 -13.91 -22.87
N LYS A 268 0.49 -14.46 -23.81
CA LYS A 268 0.92 -15.57 -24.67
C LYS A 268 2.19 -15.23 -25.45
N ASP A 269 2.33 -13.96 -25.85
CA ASP A 269 3.46 -13.51 -26.68
C ASP A 269 4.77 -13.47 -25.89
N ILE A 270 4.71 -13.45 -24.56
CA ILE A 270 5.88 -13.37 -23.68
C ILE A 270 6.02 -14.55 -22.72
N ALA A 271 5.14 -15.54 -22.79
CA ALA A 271 5.06 -16.65 -21.83
C ALA A 271 6.43 -17.38 -21.69
N ASP A 272 7.13 -17.64 -22.80
CA ASP A 272 8.45 -18.29 -22.82
C ASP A 272 9.60 -17.40 -22.27
N HIS A 273 9.31 -16.12 -22.04
CA HIS A 273 10.21 -15.14 -21.47
C HIS A 273 9.75 -14.68 -20.07
N ALA A 274 8.75 -15.36 -19.48
CA ALA A 274 8.19 -15.01 -18.19
C ALA A 274 8.57 -16.02 -17.11
N VAL A 275 8.92 -15.52 -15.93
CA VAL A 275 9.14 -16.30 -14.71
C VAL A 275 8.05 -15.97 -13.72
N LEU A 276 7.16 -16.92 -13.45
CA LEU A 276 6.05 -16.76 -12.51
C LEU A 276 6.47 -17.23 -11.12
N HIS A 277 6.67 -16.31 -10.21
CA HIS A 277 7.11 -16.59 -8.84
C HIS A 277 5.98 -16.96 -7.88
N GLY A 278 4.73 -16.76 -8.29
CA GLY A 278 3.59 -16.91 -7.40
C GLY A 278 3.56 -15.85 -6.30
N PHE A 279 2.85 -16.14 -5.22
CA PHE A 279 2.84 -15.29 -4.03
C PHE A 279 4.21 -15.26 -3.37
N LYS A 280 4.68 -14.06 -3.02
CA LYS A 280 5.92 -13.86 -2.25
C LYS A 280 5.64 -13.01 -1.00
N SER A 281 6.26 -13.38 0.11
CA SER A 281 6.37 -12.50 1.27
C SER A 281 7.26 -11.30 0.93
N ALA A 282 7.26 -10.26 1.77
CA ALA A 282 8.13 -9.11 1.56
C ALA A 282 9.64 -9.48 1.48
N VAL A 283 10.07 -10.53 2.20
CA VAL A 283 11.43 -11.09 2.07
C VAL A 283 11.62 -11.69 0.69
N GLY A 284 10.71 -12.53 0.23
CA GLY A 284 10.79 -13.14 -1.10
C GLY A 284 10.69 -12.12 -2.24
N VAL A 285 9.94 -11.01 -2.06
CA VAL A 285 9.94 -9.89 -3.02
C VAL A 285 11.32 -9.24 -3.09
N ALA A 286 11.96 -8.97 -1.95
CA ALA A 286 13.30 -8.40 -1.90
C ALA A 286 14.36 -9.34 -2.56
N GLU A 287 14.25 -10.65 -2.35
CA GLU A 287 15.11 -11.65 -2.98
C GLU A 287 14.96 -11.64 -4.52
N VAL A 288 13.74 -11.57 -5.04
CA VAL A 288 13.52 -11.47 -6.50
C VAL A 288 14.05 -10.14 -7.02
N LEU A 289 13.76 -9.02 -6.33
CA LEU A 289 14.25 -7.70 -6.73
C LEU A 289 15.78 -7.63 -6.75
N ALA A 290 16.48 -8.32 -5.84
CA ALA A 290 17.94 -8.41 -5.86
C ALA A 290 18.48 -9.08 -7.13
N ASN A 291 17.67 -9.88 -7.84
CA ASN A 291 18.05 -10.68 -9.00
C ASN A 291 17.45 -10.19 -10.33
N VAL A 292 16.86 -8.98 -10.36
CA VAL A 292 16.33 -8.34 -11.57
C VAL A 292 17.01 -6.99 -11.81
N HIS A 293 16.76 -6.38 -12.96
CA HIS A 293 17.39 -5.13 -13.37
C HIS A 293 16.50 -3.92 -13.12
N ALA A 294 15.19 -4.03 -13.38
CA ALA A 294 14.26 -2.92 -13.32
C ALA A 294 12.87 -3.37 -12.87
N GLY A 295 12.05 -2.42 -12.43
CA GLY A 295 10.63 -2.58 -12.19
C GLY A 295 9.77 -1.95 -13.28
N ILE A 296 8.53 -2.43 -13.44
CA ILE A 296 7.53 -1.87 -14.36
C ILE A 296 6.25 -1.50 -13.61
N LEU A 297 5.64 -0.37 -13.97
CA LEU A 297 4.30 0.01 -13.53
C LEU A 297 3.51 0.64 -14.66
N THR A 298 2.40 0.02 -15.04
CA THR A 298 1.51 0.47 -16.11
C THR A 298 0.16 0.97 -15.61
N SER A 299 0.05 1.22 -14.30
CA SER A 299 -1.20 1.62 -13.65
C SER A 299 -1.73 2.96 -14.14
N GLU A 300 -3.04 3.07 -14.33
CA GLU A 300 -3.70 4.33 -14.67
C GLU A 300 -3.83 5.28 -13.48
N PHE A 301 -3.90 4.73 -12.28
CA PHE A 301 -3.87 5.50 -11.03
C PHE A 301 -3.25 4.66 -9.91
N GLU A 302 -2.66 5.32 -8.94
CA GLU A 302 -2.12 4.74 -7.70
C GLU A 302 -2.23 5.78 -6.57
N GLY A 303 -2.20 5.32 -5.33
CA GLY A 303 -1.91 6.19 -4.20
C GLY A 303 -0.42 6.56 -4.16
N MET A 304 0.36 5.72 -3.48
CA MET A 304 1.81 5.62 -3.59
C MET A 304 2.12 4.12 -3.58
N PRO A 305 2.49 3.53 -4.73
CA PRO A 305 2.61 2.08 -4.86
C PRO A 305 3.84 1.54 -4.13
N PHE A 306 3.63 0.60 -3.23
CA PHE A 306 4.72 -0.07 -2.51
C PHE A 306 5.71 -0.73 -3.47
N SER A 307 5.25 -1.37 -4.54
CA SER A 307 6.11 -2.02 -5.52
C SER A 307 7.14 -1.10 -6.18
N VAL A 308 6.80 0.19 -6.35
CA VAL A 308 7.74 1.21 -6.85
C VAL A 308 8.77 1.54 -5.78
N LEU A 309 8.33 1.80 -4.54
CA LEU A 309 9.24 2.11 -3.44
C LEU A 309 10.18 0.91 -3.13
N GLU A 310 9.65 -0.31 -3.16
CA GLU A 310 10.40 -1.55 -2.97
C GLU A 310 11.46 -1.75 -4.07
N SER A 311 11.08 -1.52 -5.33
CA SER A 311 12.02 -1.60 -6.46
C SER A 311 13.13 -0.58 -6.34
N ILE A 312 12.78 0.72 -6.14
CA ILE A 312 13.76 1.81 -6.03
C ILE A 312 14.64 1.60 -4.78
N GLY A 313 14.06 1.20 -3.64
CA GLY A 313 14.81 0.87 -2.43
C GLY A 313 15.82 -0.26 -2.63
N SER A 314 15.46 -1.26 -3.45
CA SER A 314 16.37 -2.34 -3.85
C SER A 314 17.43 -1.91 -4.89
N GLY A 315 17.46 -0.64 -5.28
CA GLY A 315 18.36 -0.12 -6.32
C GLY A 315 17.93 -0.48 -7.74
N ARG A 316 16.63 -0.76 -7.97
CA ARG A 316 16.07 -1.13 -9.27
C ARG A 316 15.30 0.05 -9.86
N PRO A 317 15.78 0.66 -10.95
CA PRO A 317 15.05 1.73 -11.62
C PRO A 317 13.68 1.24 -12.10
N VAL A 318 12.69 2.14 -12.13
CA VAL A 318 11.33 1.81 -12.54
C VAL A 318 10.95 2.61 -13.78
N CYS A 319 10.48 1.92 -14.83
CA CYS A 319 9.80 2.59 -15.93
C CYS A 319 8.28 2.49 -15.73
N ALA A 320 7.60 3.64 -15.77
CA ALA A 320 6.17 3.72 -15.48
C ALA A 320 5.46 4.72 -16.38
N ILE A 321 4.14 4.55 -16.55
CA ILE A 321 3.28 5.62 -17.04
C ILE A 321 3.38 6.80 -16.07
N HIS A 322 3.44 8.00 -16.61
CA HIS A 322 3.50 9.21 -15.79
C HIS A 322 2.26 9.34 -14.91
N LEU A 323 2.48 9.23 -13.61
CA LEU A 323 1.55 9.62 -12.55
C LEU A 323 2.25 10.69 -11.71
N PRO A 324 1.63 11.86 -11.46
CA PRO A 324 2.32 12.99 -10.84
C PRO A 324 2.99 12.65 -9.50
N GLN A 325 2.37 11.78 -8.68
CA GLN A 325 2.95 11.36 -7.40
C GLN A 325 4.23 10.54 -7.54
N LEU A 326 4.43 9.83 -8.66
CA LEU A 326 5.63 9.04 -8.92
C LEU A 326 6.85 9.92 -9.20
N ALA A 327 6.66 11.15 -9.67
CA ALA A 327 7.73 12.11 -9.90
C ALA A 327 8.52 12.48 -8.62
N SER A 328 7.99 12.16 -7.44
CA SER A 328 8.70 12.30 -6.18
C SER A 328 9.81 11.26 -5.97
N VAL A 329 9.72 10.09 -6.61
CA VAL A 329 10.65 8.96 -6.45
C VAL A 329 11.27 8.47 -7.75
N ILE A 330 10.62 8.67 -8.91
CA ILE A 330 11.16 8.32 -10.22
C ILE A 330 11.71 9.58 -10.86
N LYS A 331 13.03 9.64 -10.97
CA LYS A 331 13.78 10.71 -11.65
C LYS A 331 14.33 10.18 -12.95
N ASP A 332 13.96 10.82 -14.05
CA ASP A 332 14.36 10.40 -15.40
C ASP A 332 15.87 10.28 -15.52
N GLY A 333 16.31 9.10 -15.93
CA GLY A 333 17.74 8.80 -16.10
C GLY A 333 18.53 8.57 -14.79
N VAL A 334 17.87 8.59 -13.62
CA VAL A 334 18.49 8.31 -12.30
C VAL A 334 17.85 7.07 -11.67
N SER A 335 16.56 7.13 -11.35
CA SER A 335 15.83 6.03 -10.73
C SER A 335 14.78 5.40 -11.63
N GLY A 336 14.76 5.74 -12.91
CA GLY A 336 13.88 5.18 -13.91
C GLY A 336 13.49 6.18 -14.98
N MET A 337 12.30 5.99 -15.55
CA MET A 337 11.69 6.93 -16.50
C MET A 337 10.17 6.98 -16.35
N LEU A 338 9.61 8.17 -16.41
CA LEU A 338 8.16 8.42 -16.46
C LEU A 338 7.75 8.72 -17.89
N VAL A 339 6.95 7.83 -18.49
CA VAL A 339 6.48 7.96 -19.87
C VAL A 339 5.15 8.71 -19.90
N PRO A 340 5.05 9.86 -20.60
CA PRO A 340 3.79 10.59 -20.74
C PRO A 340 2.68 9.72 -21.33
N ARG A 341 1.45 9.88 -20.85
CA ARG A 341 0.30 9.11 -21.33
C ARG A 341 0.02 9.36 -22.81
N SER A 342 -0.38 8.29 -23.48
CA SER A 342 -1.00 8.30 -24.81
C SER A 342 -2.26 7.44 -24.76
N ASP A 343 -3.27 7.81 -25.53
CA ASP A 343 -4.50 7.03 -25.68
C ASP A 343 -4.28 5.79 -26.56
N ASP A 344 -3.21 5.77 -27.37
CA ASP A 344 -2.81 4.61 -28.15
C ASP A 344 -1.97 3.65 -27.30
N SER A 345 -2.53 2.49 -27.03
CA SER A 345 -1.88 1.42 -26.26
C SER A 345 -0.64 0.84 -26.96
N GLY A 346 -0.58 0.88 -28.31
CA GLY A 346 0.58 0.45 -29.10
C GLY A 346 1.74 1.44 -28.96
N ASP A 347 1.45 2.74 -29.09
CA ASP A 347 2.39 3.83 -28.86
C ASP A 347 2.91 3.82 -27.42
N MET A 348 2.03 3.61 -26.43
CA MET A 348 2.45 3.49 -25.02
C MET A 348 3.41 2.32 -24.79
N ALA A 349 3.13 1.13 -25.36
CA ALA A 349 4.00 -0.02 -25.24
C ALA A 349 5.38 0.24 -25.89
N GLU A 350 5.40 0.92 -27.03
CA GLU A 350 6.63 1.31 -27.71
C GLU A 350 7.47 2.25 -26.85
N ARG A 351 6.89 3.37 -26.37
CA ARG A 351 7.58 4.36 -25.54
C ARG A 351 8.10 3.76 -24.21
N LEU A 352 7.32 2.88 -23.57
CA LEU A 352 7.78 2.20 -22.37
C LEU A 352 8.94 1.25 -22.67
N SER A 353 8.91 0.54 -23.80
CA SER A 353 10.02 -0.31 -24.22
C SER A 353 11.28 0.49 -24.54
N ASP A 354 11.14 1.68 -25.15
CA ASP A 354 12.24 2.63 -25.37
C ASP A 354 12.84 3.13 -24.07
N ALA A 355 11.97 3.44 -23.08
CA ALA A 355 12.41 3.85 -21.75
C ALA A 355 13.26 2.76 -21.08
N PHE A 356 12.86 1.49 -21.19
CA PHE A 356 13.67 0.37 -20.67
C PHE A 356 14.98 0.20 -21.41
N ALA A 357 15.01 0.31 -22.73
CA ALA A 357 16.26 0.25 -23.51
C ALA A 357 17.20 1.39 -23.12
N ALA A 358 16.69 2.61 -22.94
CA ALA A 358 17.48 3.75 -22.47
C ALA A 358 18.03 3.56 -21.05
N VAL A 359 17.20 3.06 -20.11
CA VAL A 359 17.61 2.72 -18.75
C VAL A 359 18.70 1.65 -18.77
N ARG A 360 18.52 0.57 -19.56
CA ARG A 360 19.55 -0.48 -19.71
C ARG A 360 20.87 0.10 -20.22
N LYS A 361 20.85 0.94 -21.25
CA LYS A 361 22.07 1.60 -21.79
C LYS A 361 22.79 2.38 -20.69
N LYS A 362 22.09 3.16 -19.88
CA LYS A 362 22.66 3.94 -18.78
C LYS A 362 23.18 3.04 -17.64
N MET A 363 22.60 1.87 -17.43
CA MET A 363 23.13 0.88 -16.47
C MET A 363 24.44 0.29 -16.96
N LEU A 364 24.55 -0.02 -18.25
CA LEU A 364 25.77 -0.57 -18.86
C LEU A 364 26.93 0.44 -18.86
N THR A 365 26.64 1.74 -18.98
CA THR A 365 27.66 2.81 -18.90
C THR A 365 27.97 3.23 -17.45
N GLY A 366 27.26 2.70 -16.45
CA GLY A 366 27.42 3.05 -15.04
C GLY A 366 26.78 4.39 -14.63
N GLU A 367 26.08 5.07 -15.55
CA GLU A 367 25.32 6.28 -15.23
C GLU A 367 24.19 6.01 -14.23
N ILE A 368 23.54 4.86 -14.33
CA ILE A 368 22.58 4.37 -13.36
C ILE A 368 23.24 3.28 -12.52
N ALA A 369 23.41 3.54 -11.23
CA ALA A 369 23.96 2.60 -10.26
C ALA A 369 22.95 2.31 -9.14
N PRO A 370 22.88 1.08 -8.58
CA PRO A 370 21.88 0.72 -7.56
C PRO A 370 21.83 1.66 -6.36
N ALA A 371 22.98 2.10 -5.85
CA ALA A 371 23.04 3.02 -4.73
C ALA A 371 22.51 4.42 -5.08
N GLY A 372 22.68 4.87 -6.34
CA GLY A 372 22.10 6.10 -6.85
C GLY A 372 20.58 6.04 -6.90
N VAL A 373 20.05 4.95 -7.46
CA VAL A 373 18.61 4.69 -7.52
C VAL A 373 17.99 4.68 -6.12
N ALA A 374 18.58 3.93 -5.18
CA ALA A 374 18.05 3.79 -3.82
C ALA A 374 18.04 5.09 -3.02
N ARG A 375 18.84 6.09 -3.36
CA ARG A 375 18.81 7.39 -2.67
C ARG A 375 17.51 8.15 -2.88
N GLU A 376 16.79 7.89 -3.96
CA GLU A 376 15.55 8.60 -4.30
C GLU A 376 14.38 8.28 -3.35
N ILE A 377 14.48 7.23 -2.52
CA ILE A 377 13.47 6.93 -1.49
C ILE A 377 13.73 7.59 -0.13
N GLY A 378 14.72 8.48 0.00
CA GLY A 378 15.13 9.03 1.30
C GLY A 378 14.01 9.64 2.14
N ALA A 379 13.00 10.24 1.49
CA ALA A 379 11.80 10.75 2.17
C ALA A 379 10.75 9.67 2.50
N PHE A 380 10.91 8.45 2.01
CA PHE A 380 9.93 7.35 2.11
C PHE A 380 10.46 6.20 2.96
N THR A 381 11.17 6.53 4.04
CA THR A 381 11.66 5.53 5.01
C THR A 381 10.74 5.44 6.22
N PRO A 382 10.76 4.32 6.97
CA PRO A 382 10.00 4.19 8.20
C PRO A 382 10.34 5.31 9.20
N GLU A 383 11.63 5.67 9.33
CA GLU A 383 12.11 6.70 10.27
C GLU A 383 11.48 8.07 9.97
N THR A 384 11.31 8.41 8.68
CA THR A 384 10.72 9.68 8.28
C THR A 384 9.20 9.66 8.38
N GLN A 385 8.56 8.64 7.81
CA GLN A 385 7.10 8.62 7.66
C GLN A 385 6.39 8.13 8.93
N LEU A 386 6.90 7.10 9.60
CA LEU A 386 6.30 6.60 10.85
C LEU A 386 6.48 7.56 12.01
N ALA A 387 7.61 8.28 12.09
CA ALA A 387 7.77 9.34 13.09
C ALA A 387 6.62 10.35 13.03
N LYS A 388 6.21 10.74 11.81
CA LYS A 388 5.09 11.65 11.58
C LYS A 388 3.75 11.03 12.00
N VAL A 389 3.52 9.74 11.70
CA VAL A 389 2.32 9.02 12.14
C VAL A 389 2.20 9.05 13.66
N TYR A 390 3.26 8.64 14.38
CA TYR A 390 3.25 8.60 15.83
C TYR A 390 3.11 9.98 16.46
N GLU A 391 3.77 11.01 15.91
CA GLU A 391 3.64 12.37 16.42
C GLU A 391 2.20 12.90 16.24
N ASN A 392 1.54 12.59 15.14
CA ASN A 392 0.14 12.91 14.94
C ASN A 392 -0.75 12.27 16.02
N HIS A 393 -0.50 10.99 16.36
CA HIS A 393 -1.23 10.31 17.42
C HIS A 393 -0.93 10.89 18.81
N ARG A 394 0.34 11.27 19.09
CA ARG A 394 0.70 11.98 20.33
C ARG A 394 -0.02 13.33 20.44
N ALA A 395 -0.01 14.12 19.38
CA ALA A 395 -0.66 15.43 19.34
C ALA A 395 -2.17 15.32 19.58
N VAL A 396 -2.84 14.37 18.91
CA VAL A 396 -4.28 14.11 19.08
C VAL A 396 -4.61 13.69 20.51
N GLN A 397 -3.81 12.82 21.12
CA GLN A 397 -4.03 12.38 22.50
C GLN A 397 -3.72 13.48 23.51
N ARG A 398 -2.63 14.25 23.33
CA ARG A 398 -2.34 15.43 24.18
C ARG A 398 -3.47 16.46 24.13
N HIS A 399 -3.97 16.76 22.95
CA HIS A 399 -5.09 17.71 22.79
C HIS A 399 -6.36 17.22 23.49
N ARG A 400 -6.66 15.92 23.40
CA ARG A 400 -7.90 15.35 23.98
C ARG A 400 -7.83 15.14 25.49
N TYR A 401 -6.70 14.66 25.99
CA TYR A 401 -6.54 14.17 27.37
C TYR A 401 -5.61 15.01 28.25
N GLY A 402 -4.72 15.84 27.63
CA GLY A 402 -3.76 16.64 28.38
C GLY A 402 -4.39 17.77 29.20
N LYS A 403 -5.61 18.20 28.84
CA LYS A 403 -6.36 19.23 29.58
C LYS A 403 -7.02 18.71 30.86
N THR A 404 -7.12 17.40 31.06
CA THR A 404 -7.73 16.79 32.23
C THR A 404 -6.77 16.66 33.43
N GLY A 405 -5.45 16.81 33.23
CA GLY A 405 -4.44 16.77 34.28
C GLY A 405 -4.17 18.14 34.97
N ALA A 406 -4.59 19.24 34.38
CA ALA A 406 -4.34 20.58 34.93
C ALA A 406 -5.46 21.11 35.85
N SER A 407 -6.56 20.35 36.03
CA SER A 407 -7.70 20.71 36.88
C SER A 407 -7.77 19.91 38.19
N ALA A 408 -6.74 19.11 38.52
CA ALA A 408 -6.69 18.28 39.72
C ALA A 408 -5.34 18.47 40.48
N ALA A 409 -4.80 19.70 40.47
CA ALA A 409 -3.67 20.11 41.33
C ALA A 409 -4.06 21.38 42.07
#